data_430b42defabc1eda7a8d537abe3ef676
#
_entry.id   430b42defabc1eda7a8d537abe3ef676
#
_cell.length_a   1.000
_cell.length_b   1.000
_cell.length_c   1.000
_cell.angle_alpha   90.00
_cell.angle_beta   90.00
_cell.angle_gamma   90.00
#
_symmetry.space_group_name_H-M   'P 1'
#
loop_
_entity.id
_entity.type
_entity.pdbx_description
1 polymer ?
#
loop_
_entity_poly.entity_id
_entity_poly.type
_entity_poly.pdbx_seq_one_letter_code
_entity_poly.pdbx_strand_id
1 'polypeptide(L)' 'KPPSNPKAITAPPAEPVAASIEGIDVMDLEEAVRELWKRGIYAESGMGCTGPLVMISEANREKAVEILKKAGYTG' A
#
# COMPACT_ATOMS: atom_id res chain seq x y z
N LYS A 1 2.03 -20.27 7.35
CA LYS A 1 2.90 -20.85 6.35
C LYS A 1 3.36 -19.80 5.36
N PRO A 2 4.65 -19.61 5.24
CA PRO A 2 5.15 -18.60 4.31
C PRO A 2 4.86 -19.02 2.86
N PRO A 3 4.61 -18.06 2.02
CA PRO A 3 4.44 -18.37 0.61
C PRO A 3 5.74 -18.87 0.06
N SER A 4 5.64 -19.84 -0.78
CA SER A 4 6.81 -20.39 -1.42
C SER A 4 7.15 -19.65 -2.72
N ASN A 5 6.38 -18.65 -3.02
CA ASN A 5 6.59 -17.88 -4.22
C ASN A 5 7.88 -17.06 -4.09
N PRO A 6 8.88 -17.32 -4.94
CA PRO A 6 10.13 -16.57 -4.86
C PRO A 6 9.96 -15.09 -5.16
N LYS A 7 8.84 -14.71 -5.74
CA LYS A 7 8.56 -13.31 -6.01
C LYS A 7 7.79 -12.65 -4.88
N ALA A 8 7.53 -13.37 -3.81
CA ALA A 8 6.82 -12.80 -2.68
C ALA A 8 7.66 -11.68 -2.09
N ILE A 9 7.00 -10.58 -1.80
CA ILE A 9 7.65 -9.42 -1.24
C ILE A 9 7.47 -9.44 0.27
N THR A 10 8.57 -9.30 0.97
CA THR A 10 8.52 -9.29 2.42
C THR A 10 8.01 -7.94 2.89
N ALA A 11 6.99 -7.97 3.74
CA ALA A 11 6.46 -6.74 4.29
C ALA A 11 7.50 -6.09 5.20
N PRO A 12 7.62 -4.76 5.16
CA PRO A 12 8.50 -4.07 6.10
C PRO A 12 7.96 -4.18 7.52
N PRO A 13 8.76 -3.82 8.52
CA PRO A 13 8.29 -3.86 9.90
C PRO A 13 6.99 -3.08 10.07
N ALA A 14 6.07 -3.66 10.82
CA ALA A 14 4.77 -3.03 11.03
C ALA A 14 4.95 -1.73 11.81
N GLU A 15 4.16 -0.73 11.44
CA GLU A 15 4.15 0.54 12.14
C GLU A 15 2.72 1.06 12.19
N PRO A 16 2.44 1.99 13.09
CA PRO A 16 1.07 2.52 13.19
C PRO A 16 0.64 3.17 11.87
N VAL A 17 -0.55 2.82 11.43
CA VAL A 17 -1.08 3.40 10.19
C VAL A 17 -2.10 4.46 10.59
N ALA A 18 -1.75 5.70 10.34
CA ALA A 18 -2.58 6.84 10.72
C ALA A 18 -3.08 7.63 9.51
N ALA A 19 -2.66 7.25 8.32
CA ALA A 19 -3.07 7.92 7.10
C ALA A 19 -3.63 6.89 6.13
N SER A 20 -4.41 7.36 5.18
CA SER A 20 -4.97 6.46 4.18
C SER A 20 -4.94 7.14 2.81
N ILE A 21 -4.82 6.33 1.79
CA ILE A 21 -4.84 6.78 0.40
C ILE A 21 -6.07 6.16 -0.26
N GLU A 22 -6.94 7.00 -0.74
CA GLU A 22 -8.17 6.56 -1.39
C GLU A 22 -8.06 6.72 -2.91
N GLY A 23 -9.07 6.27 -3.60
CA GLY A 23 -9.09 6.41 -5.05
C GLY A 23 -8.38 5.29 -5.78
N ILE A 24 -8.01 4.24 -5.09
CA ILE A 24 -7.35 3.10 -5.69
C ILE A 24 -8.41 2.08 -6.09
N ASP A 25 -8.29 1.56 -7.31
CA ASP A 25 -9.21 0.53 -7.77
C ASP A 25 -9.03 -0.74 -6.93
N VAL A 26 -10.14 -1.39 -6.60
CA VAL A 26 -10.08 -2.59 -5.79
C VAL A 26 -9.24 -3.67 -6.48
N MET A 27 -9.22 -3.69 -7.79
CA MET A 27 -8.43 -4.65 -8.54
C MET A 27 -6.93 -4.38 -8.39
N ASP A 28 -6.54 -3.15 -8.12
CA ASP A 28 -5.15 -2.77 -7.99
C ASP A 28 -4.69 -2.68 -6.55
N LEU A 29 -5.60 -2.92 -5.61
CA LEU A 29 -5.31 -2.66 -4.21
C LEU A 29 -4.11 -3.47 -3.70
N GLU A 30 -4.08 -4.75 -4.00
CA GLU A 30 -2.98 -5.60 -3.55
C GLU A 30 -1.66 -5.21 -4.18
N GLU A 31 -1.70 -4.89 -5.46
CA GLU A 31 -0.48 -4.48 -6.15
C GLU A 31 0.04 -3.16 -5.62
N ALA A 32 -0.86 -2.26 -5.29
CA ALA A 32 -0.45 -0.98 -4.70
C ALA A 32 0.28 -1.21 -3.38
N VAL A 33 -0.25 -2.09 -2.55
CA VAL A 33 0.40 -2.41 -1.28
C VAL A 33 1.78 -3.02 -1.53
N ARG A 34 1.88 -3.95 -2.47
CA ARG A 34 3.16 -4.56 -2.78
C ARG A 34 4.16 -3.55 -3.29
N GLU A 35 3.70 -2.61 -4.08
CA GLU A 35 4.59 -1.58 -4.61
C GLU A 35 5.21 -0.77 -3.47
N LEU A 36 4.40 -0.46 -2.47
CA LEU A 36 4.91 0.26 -1.31
C LEU A 36 5.88 -0.59 -0.50
N TRP A 37 5.58 -1.88 -0.36
CA TRP A 37 6.49 -2.78 0.36
C TRP A 37 7.84 -2.87 -0.35
N LYS A 38 7.83 -2.88 -1.67
CA LYS A 38 9.10 -2.91 -2.41
C LYS A 38 9.98 -1.72 -2.07
N ARG A 39 9.36 -0.63 -1.71
CA ARG A 39 10.10 0.60 -1.36
C ARG A 39 10.37 0.71 0.13
N GLY A 40 10.05 -0.35 0.89
CA GLY A 40 10.27 -0.33 2.32
C GLY A 40 9.24 0.44 3.11
N ILE A 41 8.07 0.67 2.52
CA ILE A 41 6.99 1.39 3.19
C ILE A 41 5.93 0.39 3.63
N TYR A 42 5.66 0.35 4.94
CA TYR A 42 4.62 -0.53 5.43
C TYR A 42 3.25 0.01 5.02
N ALA A 43 2.42 -0.86 4.50
CA ALA A 43 1.09 -0.49 4.05
C ALA A 43 0.13 -1.64 4.27
N GLU A 44 -1.12 -1.30 4.52
CA GLU A 44 -2.18 -2.29 4.70
C GLU A 44 -3.33 -1.92 3.77
N SER A 45 -3.96 -2.92 3.20
CA SER A 45 -5.16 -2.69 2.42
C SER A 45 -6.37 -2.68 3.34
N GLY A 46 -7.37 -1.89 2.98
CA GLY A 46 -8.58 -1.81 3.76
C GLY A 46 -9.74 -1.33 2.93
N MET A 47 -10.91 -1.34 3.54
CA MET A 47 -12.12 -0.84 2.92
C MET A 47 -12.73 0.21 3.81
N GLY A 48 -13.00 1.36 3.24
CA GLY A 48 -13.66 2.43 3.95
C GLY A 48 -15.04 2.68 3.39
N CYS A 49 -15.69 3.73 3.89
CA CYS A 49 -17.03 4.07 3.42
C CYS A 49 -17.05 4.46 1.95
N THR A 50 -15.93 4.96 1.45
CA THR A 50 -15.84 5.40 0.07
C THR A 50 -15.23 4.35 -0.86
N GLY A 51 -14.85 3.19 -0.34
CA GLY A 51 -14.29 2.12 -1.16
C GLY A 51 -12.93 1.68 -0.68
N PRO A 52 -12.16 1.04 -1.55
CA PRO A 52 -10.85 0.52 -1.16
C PRO A 52 -9.88 1.64 -0.85
N LEU A 53 -9.01 1.37 0.11
CA LEU A 53 -7.99 2.34 0.49
C LEU A 53 -6.74 1.60 0.95
N VAL A 54 -5.62 2.33 0.96
CA VAL A 54 -4.35 1.83 1.47
C VAL A 54 -4.02 2.63 2.71
N MET A 55 -3.74 1.93 3.80
CA MET A 55 -3.39 2.57 5.06
C MET A 55 -1.89 2.55 5.26
N ILE A 56 -1.34 3.67 5.63
CA ILE A 56 0.09 3.83 5.81
C ILE A 56 0.34 4.72 7.02
N SER A 57 1.60 4.80 7.44
CA SER A 57 1.94 5.70 8.52
C SER A 57 1.94 7.14 8.01
N GLU A 58 1.69 8.07 8.92
CA GLU A 58 1.65 9.47 8.58
C GLU A 58 2.99 9.93 7.98
N ALA A 59 4.08 9.42 8.52
CA ALA A 59 5.40 9.82 8.08
C ALA A 59 5.67 9.44 6.63
N ASN A 60 5.06 8.36 6.16
CA ASN A 60 5.30 7.86 4.81
C ASN A 60 4.20 8.24 3.83
N ARG A 61 3.24 9.02 4.28
CA ARG A 61 2.08 9.32 3.45
C ARG A 61 2.45 9.97 2.13
N GLU A 62 3.28 10.99 2.19
CA GLU A 62 3.65 11.71 0.97
C GLU A 62 4.42 10.83 0.01
N LYS A 63 5.34 10.04 0.55
CA LYS A 63 6.11 9.13 -0.29
C LYS A 63 5.21 8.10 -0.93
N ALA A 64 4.28 7.55 -0.16
CA ALA A 64 3.38 6.55 -0.69
C ALA A 64 2.48 7.10 -1.78
N VAL A 65 1.93 8.30 -1.56
CA VAL A 65 1.10 8.92 -2.57
C VAL A 65 1.88 9.12 -3.86
N GLU A 66 3.11 9.61 -3.74
CA GLU A 66 3.92 9.85 -4.93
C GLU A 66 4.23 8.56 -5.67
N ILE A 67 4.57 7.52 -4.93
CA ILE A 67 4.88 6.22 -5.54
C ILE A 67 3.67 5.69 -6.30
N LEU A 68 2.50 5.75 -5.68
CA LEU A 68 1.30 5.23 -6.31
C LEU A 68 0.87 6.06 -7.50
N LYS A 69 1.07 7.37 -7.42
CA LYS A 69 0.78 8.22 -8.57
C LYS A 69 1.67 7.89 -9.76
N LYS A 70 2.95 7.72 -9.51
CA LYS A 70 3.88 7.39 -10.59
C LYS A 70 3.60 6.02 -11.16
N ALA A 71 3.11 5.11 -10.34
CA ALA A 71 2.80 3.77 -10.80
C ALA A 71 1.43 3.70 -11.49
N GLY A 72 0.63 4.77 -11.38
CA GLY A 72 -0.67 4.81 -12.03
C GLY A 72 -1.80 4.20 -11.23
N TYR A 73 -1.59 3.94 -9.97
CA TYR A 73 -2.63 3.34 -9.12
C TYR A 73 -3.59 4.37 -8.57
N THR A 74 -3.17 5.60 -8.47
CA THR A 74 -4.04 6.67 -8.02
C THR A 74 -3.79 7.88 -8.88
N GLY A 75 -4.82 8.64 -9.07
CA GLY A 75 -4.75 9.77 -9.98
C GLY A 75 -4.47 11.09 -9.28
#